data_8cbfeb37bf68a4aeef568e362f1b6faf
#
_entry.id   8cbfeb37bf68a4aeef568e362f1b6faf
#
_cell.length_a   1.000
_cell.length_b   1.000
_cell.length_c   1.000
_cell.angle_alpha   90.00
_cell.angle_beta   90.00
_cell.angle_gamma   90.00
#
_symmetry.space_group_name_H-M   'P 1'
#
loop_
_entity.id
_entity.type
_entity.pdbx_description
1 polymer ?
#
loop_
_entity_poly.entity_id
_entity_poly.type
_entity_poly.pdbx_seq_one_letter_code
_entity_poly.pdbx_strand_id
1 'polypeptide(L)'
;GGIKMKIVVGCDEAAYKLKETLKKYLEDKGNEIVDVGVYNENPSLYPETADKLCKEITNGNYERGILLCGTGIGMAITANKVPGIRAAVAHDIFSLERMIKSNNCQVLCMGARIIAPQSAELLLDTWLDIKYHDGPSTPKVNRIMEVENHYRCMR
;
A
#
# COMPACT_ATOMS: atom_id res chain seq x y z
N GLY A 1 -20.55 -5.33 -13.20
CA GLY A 1 -19.65 -5.37 -12.31
C GLY A 1 -18.59 -6.43 -12.25
N GLY A 2 -17.33 -6.06 -12.28
CA GLY A 2 -16.22 -6.97 -12.07
C GLY A 2 -16.05 -7.37 -10.60
N ILE A 3 -15.13 -8.28 -10.34
CA ILE A 3 -14.73 -8.66 -8.99
C ILE A 3 -14.20 -7.43 -8.27
N LYS A 4 -14.70 -7.16 -7.08
CA LYS A 4 -14.24 -6.06 -6.28
C LYS A 4 -13.15 -6.54 -5.32
N MET A 5 -12.20 -5.67 -5.09
CA MET A 5 -11.05 -5.96 -4.26
C MET A 5 -11.33 -5.60 -2.80
N LYS A 6 -10.73 -6.34 -1.87
CA LYS A 6 -10.72 -5.97 -0.47
C LYS A 6 -9.43 -5.20 -0.19
N ILE A 7 -9.57 -3.95 0.20
CA ILE A 7 -8.45 -3.01 0.35
C ILE A 7 -8.46 -2.44 1.76
N VAL A 8 -7.30 -2.41 2.40
CA VAL A 8 -7.11 -1.75 3.68
C VAL A 8 -6.39 -0.42 3.46
N VAL A 9 -6.90 0.65 4.08
CA VAL A 9 -6.32 1.99 3.97
C VAL A 9 -5.93 2.54 5.33
N GLY A 10 -4.84 3.29 5.36
CA GLY A 10 -4.37 3.94 6.57
C GLY A 10 -3.53 5.18 6.25
N CYS A 11 -3.45 6.08 7.21
CA CYS A 11 -2.70 7.33 7.06
C CYS A 11 -2.21 7.84 8.41
N ASP A 12 -1.37 8.90 8.35
CA ASP A 12 -1.10 9.76 9.48
C ASP A 12 -1.96 11.03 9.38
N GLU A 13 -1.76 11.97 10.31
CA GLU A 13 -2.51 13.22 10.36
C GLU A 13 -2.31 14.10 9.11
N ALA A 14 -1.13 14.06 8.51
CA ALA A 14 -0.83 14.88 7.32
C ALA A 14 -1.63 14.42 6.10
N ALA A 15 -1.99 13.16 6.04
CA ALA A 15 -2.70 12.57 4.90
C ALA A 15 -4.15 12.21 5.19
N TYR A 16 -4.70 12.67 6.31
CA TYR A 16 -6.09 12.33 6.68
C TYR A 16 -7.08 12.72 5.58
N LYS A 17 -7.00 13.93 5.06
CA LYS A 17 -7.91 14.41 4.02
C LYS A 17 -7.76 13.59 2.72
N LEU A 18 -6.53 13.29 2.34
CA LEU A 18 -6.27 12.45 1.16
C LEU A 18 -6.85 11.05 1.35
N LYS A 19 -6.67 10.44 2.52
CA LYS A 19 -7.25 9.12 2.82
C LYS A 19 -8.77 9.14 2.67
N GLU A 20 -9.44 10.14 3.23
CA GLU A 20 -10.90 10.22 3.14
C GLU A 20 -11.36 10.33 1.68
N THR A 21 -10.68 11.15 0.88
CA THR A 21 -10.97 11.30 -0.55
C THR A 21 -10.78 9.98 -1.31
N LEU A 22 -9.64 9.32 -1.14
CA LEU A 22 -9.35 8.08 -1.86
C LEU A 22 -10.21 6.91 -1.38
N LYS A 23 -10.51 6.86 -0.09
CA LYS A 23 -11.41 5.86 0.47
C LYS A 23 -12.78 5.94 -0.21
N LYS A 24 -13.37 7.13 -0.28
CA LYS A 24 -14.65 7.34 -0.95
C LYS A 24 -14.57 6.97 -2.43
N TYR A 25 -13.51 7.37 -3.12
CA TYR A 25 -13.30 7.04 -4.53
C TYR A 25 -13.31 5.53 -4.77
N LEU A 26 -12.61 4.79 -3.93
CA LEU A 26 -12.53 3.33 -4.05
C LEU A 26 -13.86 2.65 -3.68
N GLU A 27 -14.55 3.14 -2.66
CA GLU A 27 -15.87 2.62 -2.27
C GLU A 27 -16.89 2.85 -3.38
N ASP A 28 -16.88 4.02 -4.01
CA ASP A 28 -17.79 4.35 -5.12
C ASP A 28 -17.57 3.44 -6.33
N LYS A 29 -16.39 2.87 -6.48
CA LYS A 29 -16.09 1.86 -7.52
C LYS A 29 -16.49 0.44 -7.11
N GLY A 30 -17.04 0.27 -5.92
CA GLY A 30 -17.56 -1.01 -5.44
C GLY A 30 -16.54 -1.88 -4.71
N ASN A 31 -15.41 -1.34 -4.30
CA ASN A 31 -14.43 -2.07 -3.49
C ASN A 31 -14.87 -2.11 -2.02
N GLU A 32 -14.46 -3.16 -1.33
CA GLU A 32 -14.65 -3.26 0.12
C GLU A 32 -13.42 -2.63 0.79
N ILE A 33 -13.64 -1.57 1.56
CA ILE A 33 -12.56 -0.81 2.18
C ILE A 33 -12.64 -0.93 3.70
N VAL A 34 -11.53 -1.29 4.35
CA VAL A 34 -11.39 -1.12 5.78
C VAL A 34 -10.39 0.01 6.04
N ASP A 35 -10.72 0.87 6.97
CA ASP A 35 -9.92 2.01 7.38
C ASP A 35 -9.32 1.74 8.77
N VAL A 36 -8.00 1.65 8.84
CA VAL A 36 -7.29 1.40 10.10
C VAL A 36 -6.77 2.68 10.76
N GLY A 37 -7.17 3.85 10.25
CA GLY A 37 -6.85 5.16 10.83
C GLY A 37 -5.70 5.83 10.08
N VAL A 38 -5.35 7.07 10.55
CA VAL A 38 -5.98 7.76 11.69
C VAL A 38 -7.34 8.35 11.28
N TYR A 39 -8.11 8.79 12.26
CA TYR A 39 -9.49 9.24 12.03
C TYR A 39 -9.68 10.73 12.23
N ASN A 40 -8.60 11.48 12.39
CA ASN A 40 -8.58 12.94 12.56
C ASN A 40 -7.19 13.47 12.23
N GLU A 41 -7.01 14.78 12.38
CA GLU A 41 -5.75 15.45 12.08
C GLU A 41 -4.88 15.72 13.33
N ASN A 42 -5.14 15.02 14.44
CA ASN A 42 -4.31 15.11 15.62
C ASN A 42 -2.95 14.40 15.40
N PRO A 43 -1.88 14.89 16.05
CA PRO A 43 -0.57 14.25 15.92
C PRO A 43 -0.60 12.75 16.19
N SER A 44 0.10 11.98 15.37
CA SER A 44 0.12 10.53 15.45
C SER A 44 1.51 9.99 15.06
N LEU A 45 1.74 8.73 15.37
CA LEU A 45 2.94 8.02 14.94
C LEU A 45 2.58 7.13 13.75
N TYR A 46 3.02 7.51 12.56
CA TYR A 46 2.67 6.78 11.33
C TYR A 46 3.07 5.29 11.36
N PRO A 47 4.17 4.86 12.03
CA PRO A 47 4.51 3.43 12.09
C PRO A 47 3.42 2.58 12.73
N GLU A 48 2.68 3.12 13.69
CA GLU A 48 1.56 2.39 14.31
C GLU A 48 0.48 2.04 13.29
N THR A 49 0.15 2.98 12.41
CA THR A 49 -0.83 2.76 11.36
C THR A 49 -0.31 1.76 10.32
N ALA A 50 0.96 1.88 9.94
CA ALA A 50 1.59 0.96 8.99
C ALA A 50 1.57 -0.48 9.53
N ASP A 51 1.88 -0.67 10.81
CA ASP A 51 1.84 -1.98 11.45
C ASP A 51 0.43 -2.58 11.43
N LYS A 52 -0.57 -1.79 11.81
CA LYS A 52 -1.98 -2.24 11.79
C LYS A 52 -2.42 -2.68 10.40
N LEU A 53 -2.11 -1.88 9.39
CA LEU A 53 -2.46 -2.19 8.00
C LEU A 53 -1.79 -3.50 7.54
N CYS A 54 -0.51 -3.63 7.79
CA CYS A 54 0.23 -4.81 7.37
C CYS A 54 -0.27 -6.10 8.04
N LYS A 55 -0.72 -6.03 9.29
CA LYS A 55 -1.33 -7.18 9.97
C LYS A 55 -2.58 -7.66 9.23
N GLU A 56 -3.40 -6.77 8.73
CA GLU A 56 -4.61 -7.14 7.97
C GLU A 56 -4.25 -7.88 6.68
N ILE A 57 -3.15 -7.52 6.04
CA ILE A 57 -2.69 -8.21 4.83
C ILE A 57 -2.07 -9.56 5.17
N THR A 58 -1.19 -9.62 6.16
CA THR A 58 -0.53 -10.87 6.54
C THR A 58 -1.49 -11.90 7.13
N ASN A 59 -2.60 -11.45 7.73
CA ASN A 59 -3.67 -12.34 8.19
C ASN A 59 -4.54 -12.88 7.04
N GLY A 60 -4.32 -12.41 5.82
CA GLY A 60 -5.07 -12.87 4.65
C GLY A 60 -6.45 -12.24 4.49
N ASN A 61 -6.80 -11.24 5.31
CA ASN A 61 -8.10 -10.60 5.25
C ASN A 61 -8.25 -9.63 4.09
N TYR A 62 -7.14 -9.04 3.64
CA TYR A 62 -7.12 -8.04 2.58
C TYR A 62 -5.97 -8.32 1.60
N GLU A 63 -6.24 -8.13 0.32
CA GLU A 63 -5.28 -8.42 -0.75
C GLU A 63 -4.23 -7.32 -0.90
N ARG A 64 -4.66 -6.05 -0.78
CA ARG A 64 -3.84 -4.89 -1.00
C ARG A 64 -4.13 -3.80 0.02
N GLY A 65 -3.15 -2.95 0.23
CA GLY A 65 -3.25 -1.81 1.12
C GLY A 65 -2.70 -0.53 0.54
N ILE A 66 -3.20 0.58 1.07
CA ILE A 66 -2.73 1.92 0.74
C ILE A 66 -2.35 2.62 2.03
N LEU A 67 -1.10 3.07 2.12
CA LEU A 67 -0.58 3.83 3.25
C LEU A 67 -0.20 5.24 2.80
N LEU A 68 -0.70 6.23 3.51
CA LEU A 68 -0.54 7.64 3.17
C LEU A 68 0.07 8.41 4.35
N CYS A 69 1.11 9.19 4.07
CA CYS A 69 1.65 10.16 5.02
C CYS A 69 2.10 11.40 4.23
N GLY A 70 2.97 12.23 4.76
CA GLY A 70 3.43 13.42 4.05
C GLY A 70 4.13 13.12 2.74
N THR A 71 4.99 12.09 2.71
CA THR A 71 5.77 11.68 1.54
C THR A 71 5.55 10.24 1.12
N GLY A 72 4.96 9.41 1.97
CA GLY A 72 4.84 7.97 1.76
C GLY A 72 6.10 7.19 2.16
N ILE A 73 7.22 7.87 2.38
CA ILE A 73 8.52 7.23 2.60
C ILE A 73 8.55 6.46 3.92
N GLY A 74 8.18 7.11 5.02
CA GLY A 74 8.17 6.47 6.34
C GLY A 74 7.22 5.29 6.41
N MET A 75 6.07 5.40 5.75
CA MET A 75 5.11 4.31 5.63
C MET A 75 5.72 3.10 4.91
N ALA A 76 6.41 3.34 3.78
CA ALA A 76 7.05 2.27 3.02
C ALA A 76 8.16 1.59 3.83
N ILE A 77 9.00 2.37 4.51
CA ILE A 77 10.06 1.82 5.35
C ILE A 77 9.47 0.91 6.43
N THR A 78 8.44 1.39 7.14
CA THR A 78 7.81 0.62 8.21
C THR A 78 7.16 -0.65 7.68
N ALA A 79 6.37 -0.53 6.63
CA ALA A 79 5.68 -1.67 6.03
C ALA A 79 6.67 -2.76 5.60
N ASN A 80 7.80 -2.38 5.03
CA ASN A 80 8.83 -3.33 4.60
C ASN A 80 9.57 -4.01 5.78
N LYS A 81 9.38 -3.54 7.00
CA LYS A 81 9.89 -4.24 8.20
C LYS A 81 8.97 -5.38 8.64
N VAL A 82 7.74 -5.41 8.16
CA VAL A 82 6.78 -6.47 8.48
C VAL A 82 7.03 -7.67 7.58
N PRO A 83 7.29 -8.86 8.15
CA PRO A 83 7.57 -10.05 7.36
C PRO A 83 6.46 -10.37 6.34
N GLY A 84 6.88 -10.65 5.12
CA GLY A 84 5.97 -11.01 4.03
C GLY A 84 5.41 -9.82 3.25
N ILE A 85 5.65 -8.59 3.70
CA ILE A 85 5.17 -7.38 3.04
C ILE A 85 6.21 -6.80 2.08
N ARG A 86 5.75 -6.45 0.89
CA ARG A 86 6.51 -5.66 -0.09
C ARG A 86 5.71 -4.39 -0.34
N ALA A 87 6.26 -3.26 0.08
CA ALA A 87 5.65 -1.94 -0.05
C ALA A 87 6.55 -1.04 -0.88
N ALA A 88 5.95 -0.16 -1.66
CA ALA A 88 6.68 0.81 -2.46
C ALA A 88 5.98 2.16 -2.48
N VAL A 89 6.78 3.22 -2.60
CA VAL A 89 6.28 4.57 -2.86
C VAL A 89 6.15 4.72 -4.38
N ALA A 90 4.99 5.11 -4.85
CA ALA A 90 4.78 5.37 -6.27
C ALA A 90 3.84 6.55 -6.49
N HIS A 91 4.32 7.54 -7.26
CA HIS A 91 3.56 8.74 -7.61
C HIS A 91 3.45 8.92 -9.13
N ASP A 92 3.93 7.95 -9.89
CA ASP A 92 3.89 7.96 -11.35
C ASP A 92 3.40 6.61 -11.86
N ILE A 93 2.94 6.61 -13.11
CA ILE A 93 2.32 5.42 -13.67
C ILE A 93 3.32 4.27 -13.88
N PHE A 94 4.55 4.59 -14.26
CA PHE A 94 5.54 3.55 -14.51
C PHE A 94 5.95 2.83 -13.22
N SER A 95 6.27 3.58 -12.17
CA SER A 95 6.59 2.99 -10.87
C SER A 95 5.43 2.19 -10.31
N LEU A 96 4.20 2.70 -10.46
CA LEU A 96 3.00 2.01 -10.01
C LEU A 96 2.83 0.66 -10.69
N GLU A 97 3.00 0.61 -12.00
CA GLU A 97 2.92 -0.66 -12.74
C GLU A 97 4.02 -1.62 -12.31
N ARG A 98 5.24 -1.12 -12.18
CA ARG A 98 6.38 -1.97 -11.85
C ARG A 98 6.33 -2.51 -10.44
N MET A 99 5.82 -1.75 -9.47
CA MET A 99 5.71 -2.26 -8.10
C MET A 99 4.84 -3.52 -8.02
N ILE A 100 3.85 -3.64 -8.89
CA ILE A 100 2.99 -4.82 -8.93
C ILE A 100 3.52 -5.85 -9.91
N LYS A 101 3.70 -5.47 -11.18
CA LYS A 101 4.07 -6.42 -12.24
C LYS A 101 5.47 -6.99 -12.08
N SER A 102 6.41 -6.22 -11.53
CA SER A 102 7.79 -6.67 -11.34
C SER A 102 8.10 -7.08 -9.90
N ASN A 103 7.48 -6.47 -8.91
CA ASN A 103 7.86 -6.63 -7.51
C ASN A 103 6.79 -7.30 -6.64
N ASN A 104 5.61 -7.51 -7.18
CA ASN A 104 4.48 -8.12 -6.45
C ASN A 104 4.23 -7.45 -5.10
N CYS A 105 4.19 -6.12 -5.08
CA CYS A 105 3.92 -5.36 -3.87
C CYS A 105 2.45 -5.41 -3.48
N GLN A 106 2.18 -5.64 -2.21
CA GLN A 106 0.83 -5.58 -1.67
C GLN A 106 0.45 -4.16 -1.25
N VAL A 107 1.43 -3.32 -0.90
CA VAL A 107 1.17 -2.02 -0.27
C VAL A 107 1.71 -0.89 -1.13
N LEU A 108 0.80 0.00 -1.52
CA LEU A 108 1.11 1.25 -2.21
C LEU A 108 1.22 2.37 -1.16
N CYS A 109 2.33 3.11 -1.20
CA CYS A 109 2.52 4.27 -0.32
C CYS A 109 2.56 5.54 -1.16
N MET A 110 1.86 6.58 -0.72
CA MET A 110 1.84 7.88 -1.38
C MET A 110 1.92 9.01 -0.35
N GLY A 111 2.36 10.17 -0.81
CA GLY A 111 2.51 11.36 0.02
C GLY A 111 1.49 12.44 -0.29
N ALA A 112 0.76 12.89 0.73
CA ALA A 112 -0.22 13.97 0.58
C ALA A 112 0.42 15.31 0.20
N ARG A 113 1.72 15.47 0.44
CA ARG A 113 2.47 16.66 0.05
C ARG A 113 3.11 16.52 -1.33
N ILE A 114 2.99 15.36 -1.95
CA ILE A 114 3.65 15.05 -3.23
C ILE A 114 2.63 14.97 -4.36
N ILE A 115 1.46 14.40 -4.11
CA ILE A 115 0.49 14.12 -5.18
C ILE A 115 -0.85 14.78 -4.90
N ALA A 116 -1.45 15.35 -5.94
CA ALA A 116 -2.81 15.87 -5.85
C ALA A 116 -3.84 14.72 -5.80
N PRO A 117 -4.98 14.92 -5.13
CA PRO A 117 -5.99 13.88 -5.03
C PRO A 117 -6.45 13.33 -6.38
N GLN A 118 -6.66 14.18 -7.38
CA GLN A 118 -7.09 13.76 -8.71
C GLN A 118 -6.05 12.89 -9.40
N SER A 119 -4.77 13.23 -9.24
CA SER A 119 -3.68 12.42 -9.80
C SER A 119 -3.61 11.06 -9.11
N ALA A 120 -3.82 11.02 -7.80
CA ALA A 120 -3.86 9.77 -7.04
C ALA A 120 -5.01 8.88 -7.49
N GLU A 121 -6.20 9.46 -7.71
CA GLU A 121 -7.35 8.71 -8.22
C GLU A 121 -7.07 8.05 -9.57
N LEU A 122 -6.42 8.77 -10.50
CA LEU A 122 -6.04 8.21 -11.80
C LEU A 122 -5.04 7.06 -11.66
N LEU A 123 -4.07 7.18 -10.76
CA LEU A 123 -3.14 6.09 -10.48
C LEU A 123 -3.87 4.88 -9.90
N LEU A 124 -4.83 5.09 -9.02
CA LEU A 124 -5.61 4.01 -8.42
C LEU A 124 -6.44 3.25 -9.46
N ASP A 125 -6.91 3.90 -10.52
CA ASP A 125 -7.61 3.20 -11.60
C ASP A 125 -6.72 2.11 -12.20
N THR A 126 -5.48 2.44 -12.50
CA THR A 126 -4.52 1.46 -13.01
C THR A 126 -4.17 0.41 -11.95
N TRP A 127 -3.94 0.84 -10.71
CA TRP A 127 -3.59 -0.05 -9.59
C TRP A 127 -4.65 -1.12 -9.34
N LEU A 128 -5.92 -0.79 -9.52
CA LEU A 128 -7.02 -1.74 -9.37
C LEU A 128 -7.04 -2.80 -10.48
N ASP A 129 -6.59 -2.46 -11.67
CA ASP A 129 -6.68 -3.32 -12.85
C ASP A 129 -5.48 -4.26 -13.04
N ILE A 130 -4.32 -3.89 -12.51
CA ILE A 130 -3.10 -4.66 -12.76
C ILE A 130 -2.87 -5.73 -11.69
N LYS A 131 -2.28 -6.84 -12.13
CA LYS A 131 -1.96 -7.99 -11.27
C LYS A 131 -0.55 -8.47 -11.54
N TYR A 132 0.01 -9.13 -10.53
CA TYR A 132 1.26 -9.86 -10.70
C TYR A 132 0.98 -11.21 -11.36
N HIS A 133 1.84 -11.58 -12.28
CA HIS A 133 1.84 -12.90 -12.90
C HIS A 133 3.26 -13.47 -12.87
N ASP A 134 3.36 -14.78 -12.63
CA ASP A 134 4.66 -15.44 -12.67
C ASP A 134 5.32 -15.28 -14.04
N GLY A 135 6.62 -15.05 -14.02
CA GLY A 135 7.39 -14.77 -15.23
C GLY A 135 8.85 -14.45 -14.89
N PRO A 136 9.53 -13.66 -15.74
CA PRO A 136 10.94 -13.32 -15.53
C PRO A 136 11.27 -12.64 -14.20
N SER A 137 10.29 -11.99 -13.58
CA SER A 137 10.48 -11.31 -12.28
C SER A 137 10.33 -12.26 -11.09
N THR A 138 9.72 -13.42 -11.25
CA THR A 138 9.46 -14.34 -10.14
C THR A 138 10.72 -14.73 -9.36
N PRO A 139 11.85 -15.13 -10.00
CA PRO A 139 13.07 -15.42 -9.25
C PRO A 139 13.58 -14.25 -8.44
N LYS A 140 13.38 -13.03 -8.92
CA LYS A 140 13.81 -11.80 -8.23
C LYS A 140 12.96 -11.55 -6.99
N VAL A 141 11.65 -11.67 -7.11
CA VAL A 141 10.73 -11.53 -5.97
C VAL A 141 11.02 -12.60 -4.92
N ASN A 142 11.22 -13.84 -5.36
CA ASN A 142 11.57 -14.95 -4.46
C ASN A 142 12.87 -14.64 -3.71
N ARG A 143 13.87 -14.06 -4.39
CA ARG A 143 15.15 -13.72 -3.76
C ARG A 143 14.99 -12.61 -2.71
N ILE A 144 14.10 -11.63 -2.95
CA ILE A 144 13.79 -10.62 -1.92
C ILE A 144 13.32 -11.31 -0.64
N MET A 145 12.44 -12.29 -0.76
CA MET A 145 11.90 -13.01 0.40
C MET A 145 12.95 -13.89 1.08
N GLU A 146 13.86 -14.48 0.30
CA GLU A 146 14.98 -15.23 0.87
C GLU A 146 15.93 -14.33 1.68
N VAL A 147 16.20 -13.11 1.18
CA VAL A 147 17.00 -12.12 1.92
C VAL A 147 16.33 -11.78 3.25
N GLU A 148 15.03 -11.51 3.22
CA GLU A 148 14.26 -11.23 4.44
C GLU A 148 14.39 -12.38 5.44
N ASN A 149 14.14 -13.60 5.01
CA ASN A 149 14.17 -14.79 5.86
C ASN A 149 15.56 -15.03 6.46
N HIS A 150 16.62 -14.80 5.69
CA HIS A 150 17.98 -14.94 6.17
C HIS A 150 18.24 -14.07 7.40
N TYR A 151 17.89 -12.78 7.32
CA TYR A 151 18.14 -11.86 8.42
C TYR A 151 17.21 -12.08 9.60
N ARG A 152 16.01 -12.57 9.37
CA ARG A 152 15.08 -12.91 10.46
C ARG A 152 15.59 -14.09 11.28
N CYS A 153 16.19 -15.07 10.66
CA CYS A 153 16.72 -16.25 11.34
C CYS A 153 17.98 -15.95 12.17
N MET A 154 18.59 -14.77 12.00
CA MET A 154 19.77 -14.35 12.71
C MET A 154 19.47 -13.61 14.03
N ARG A 155 18.21 -13.38 14.39
CA ARG A 155 17.79 -12.65 15.58
C ARG A 155 17.39 -13.56 16.71
#